data_03b904edf63b3e2b0fa31c575139a528
#
_entry.id   03b904edf63b3e2b0fa31c575139a528
#
_cell.length_a   1.000
_cell.length_b   1.000
_cell.length_c   1.000
_cell.angle_alpha   90.00
_cell.angle_beta   90.00
_cell.angle_gamma   90.00
#
_symmetry.space_group_name_H-M   'P 1'
#
loop_
_entity.id
_entity.type
_entity.pdbx_description
1 polymer ?
#
loop_
_entity_poly.entity_id
_entity_poly.type
_entity_poly.pdbx_seq_one_letter_code
_entity_poly.pdbx_strand_id
1 'polypeptide(L)'
;RVSRGLGDVYKRQLYDNKEGRRDVEQLRNLLEGECTNIAIISSTEEDRQKLKDRLDEYNLLEAIYNDDIENQQKLHDVVQADFAFHYEIICMSHNKLYMDIYMMVQQLISSHIRHLIYTRVHRRKAAGLSLGSMDAITEASHEAIYQSIINGDAEAARNAREQILGIVPAHGLDYFEDYVDPKDIHL
;
A
#
# COMPACT_ATOMS: atom_id res chain seq x y z
N ARG A 1 32.62 5.04 14.03
CA ARG A 1 31.94 3.81 13.56
C ARG A 1 30.48 3.98 13.87
N VAL A 2 29.73 4.40 12.90
CA VAL A 2 28.27 4.38 13.03
C VAL A 2 27.87 2.92 13.14
N SER A 3 27.45 2.49 14.34
CA SER A 3 26.79 1.21 14.54
C SER A 3 25.51 1.23 13.69
N ARG A 4 25.59 0.69 12.48
CA ARG A 4 24.37 0.32 11.75
C ARG A 4 23.71 -0.74 12.60
N GLY A 5 22.62 -0.37 13.25
CA GLY A 5 21.94 -1.25 14.17
C GLY A 5 21.52 -2.55 13.48
N LEU A 6 21.45 -3.63 14.26
CA LEU A 6 20.95 -4.94 13.80
C LEU A 6 19.64 -4.81 12.99
N GLY A 7 18.83 -3.79 13.33
CA GLY A 7 17.62 -3.44 12.61
C GLY A 7 17.82 -3.04 11.14
N ASP A 8 18.90 -2.32 10.78
CA ASP A 8 19.11 -1.88 9.39
C ASP A 8 19.61 -3.02 8.50
N VAL A 9 20.41 -3.94 9.07
CA VAL A 9 20.85 -5.16 8.36
C VAL A 9 19.67 -6.11 8.17
N TYR A 10 18.85 -6.30 9.20
CA TYR A 10 17.66 -7.14 9.14
C TYR A 10 16.62 -6.59 8.17
N LYS A 11 16.37 -5.27 8.18
CA LYS A 11 15.48 -4.59 7.23
C LYS A 11 15.92 -4.81 5.78
N ARG A 12 17.23 -4.67 5.51
CA ARG A 12 17.78 -4.86 4.17
C ARG A 12 17.65 -6.32 3.71
N GLN A 13 18.00 -7.28 4.58
CA GLN A 13 17.88 -8.70 4.29
C GLN A 13 16.42 -9.15 4.12
N LEU A 14 15.49 -8.64 4.93
CA LEU A 14 14.08 -8.96 4.83
C LEU A 14 13.49 -8.43 3.52
N TYR A 15 13.94 -7.26 3.06
CA TYR A 15 13.38 -6.59 1.90
C TYR A 15 14.00 -7.05 0.57
N ASP A 16 15.26 -7.46 0.58
CA ASP A 16 15.99 -7.88 -0.63
C ASP A 16 15.60 -9.28 -1.15
N ASN A 17 14.74 -10.00 -0.42
CA ASN A 17 14.29 -11.32 -0.84
C ASN A 17 12.76 -11.42 -0.99
N LYS A 18 12.31 -12.35 -1.84
CA LYS A 18 10.90 -12.61 -2.14
C LYS A 18 10.09 -13.01 -0.89
N GLU A 19 10.70 -13.77 0.01
CA GLU A 19 10.06 -14.25 1.24
C GLU A 19 9.77 -13.09 2.19
N GLY A 20 10.73 -12.19 2.40
CA GLY A 20 10.55 -11.03 3.28
C GLY A 20 9.46 -10.07 2.79
N ARG A 21 9.31 -9.92 1.47
CA ARG A 21 8.20 -9.11 0.91
C ARG A 21 6.85 -9.76 1.18
N ARG A 22 6.75 -11.07 1.04
CA ARG A 22 5.54 -11.83 1.36
C ARG A 22 5.18 -11.72 2.84
N ASP A 23 6.17 -11.74 3.73
CA ASP A 23 5.95 -11.55 5.17
C ASP A 23 5.36 -10.16 5.47
N VAL A 24 5.84 -9.11 4.79
CA VAL A 24 5.28 -7.75 4.91
C VAL A 24 3.86 -7.68 4.36
N GLU A 25 3.57 -8.31 3.22
CA GLU A 25 2.21 -8.41 2.67
C GLU A 25 1.25 -9.10 3.64
N GLN A 26 1.66 -10.21 4.22
CA GLN A 26 0.85 -10.94 5.19
C GLN A 26 0.56 -10.11 6.44
N LEU A 27 1.58 -9.41 6.96
CA LEU A 27 1.41 -8.52 8.10
C LEU A 27 0.46 -7.36 7.80
N ARG A 28 0.63 -6.71 6.64
CA ARG A 28 -0.27 -5.65 6.18
C ARG A 28 -1.69 -6.17 6.05
N ASN A 29 -1.88 -7.30 5.38
CA ASN A 29 -3.21 -7.88 5.19
C ASN A 29 -3.90 -8.19 6.51
N LEU A 30 -3.16 -8.71 7.49
CA LEU A 30 -3.68 -9.00 8.83
C LEU A 30 -4.12 -7.73 9.55
N LEU A 31 -3.24 -6.74 9.67
CA LEU A 31 -3.51 -5.51 10.43
C LEU A 31 -4.53 -4.62 9.73
N GLU A 32 -4.32 -4.34 8.44
CA GLU A 32 -5.22 -3.49 7.66
C GLU A 32 -6.59 -4.14 7.50
N GLY A 33 -6.65 -5.48 7.38
CA GLY A 33 -7.90 -6.23 7.28
C GLY A 33 -8.75 -6.13 8.55
N GLU A 34 -8.15 -6.40 9.68
CA GLU A 34 -8.86 -6.31 10.97
C GLU A 34 -9.29 -4.86 11.25
N CYS A 35 -8.40 -3.89 11.05
CA CYS A 35 -8.72 -2.48 11.28
C CYS A 35 -9.82 -1.98 10.33
N THR A 36 -9.84 -2.45 9.07
CA THR A 36 -10.92 -2.15 8.13
C THR A 36 -12.27 -2.67 8.62
N ASN A 37 -12.31 -3.92 9.12
CA ASN A 37 -13.53 -4.48 9.68
C ASN A 37 -14.03 -3.68 10.89
N ILE A 38 -13.13 -3.28 11.78
CA ILE A 38 -13.46 -2.41 12.92
C ILE A 38 -13.95 -1.05 12.43
N ALA A 39 -13.28 -0.42 11.46
CA ALA A 39 -13.66 0.87 10.91
C ALA A 39 -15.08 0.85 10.30
N ILE A 40 -15.43 -0.21 9.58
CA ILE A 40 -16.78 -0.39 9.03
C ILE A 40 -17.84 -0.34 10.14
N ILE A 41 -17.56 -0.92 11.30
CA ILE A 41 -18.52 -1.06 12.40
C ILE A 41 -18.57 0.18 13.28
N SER A 42 -17.41 0.82 13.53
CA SER A 42 -17.25 1.78 14.64
C SER A 42 -16.66 3.13 14.25
N SER A 43 -16.39 3.40 12.96
CA SER A 43 -15.86 4.70 12.55
C SER A 43 -16.84 5.84 12.82
N THR A 44 -16.30 6.94 13.31
CA THR A 44 -17.03 8.21 13.47
C THR A 44 -17.03 8.98 12.15
N GLU A 45 -17.87 10.02 12.07
CA GLU A 45 -17.85 10.93 10.92
C GLU A 45 -16.50 11.67 10.80
N GLU A 46 -15.87 12.00 11.92
CA GLU A 46 -14.53 12.59 11.93
C GLU A 46 -13.48 11.65 11.34
N ASP A 47 -13.53 10.35 11.69
CA ASP A 47 -12.64 9.35 11.12
C ASP A 47 -12.80 9.23 9.60
N ARG A 48 -14.05 9.19 9.13
CA ARG A 48 -14.37 9.10 7.70
C ARG A 48 -13.88 10.33 6.93
N GLN A 49 -14.01 11.51 7.52
CA GLN A 49 -13.50 12.74 6.92
C GLN A 49 -11.98 12.73 6.83
N LYS A 50 -11.28 12.32 7.89
CA LYS A 50 -9.81 12.17 7.86
C LYS A 50 -9.36 11.18 6.79
N LEU A 51 -10.03 10.04 6.68
CA LEU A 51 -9.72 9.05 5.63
C LEU A 51 -9.94 9.64 4.24
N LYS A 52 -11.01 10.45 4.05
CA LYS A 52 -11.25 11.15 2.79
C LYS A 52 -10.13 12.14 2.46
N ASP A 53 -9.68 12.90 3.44
CA ASP A 53 -8.60 13.87 3.26
C ASP A 53 -7.30 13.16 2.84
N ARG A 54 -7.00 11.98 3.42
CA ARG A 54 -5.85 11.15 3.02
C ARG A 54 -5.99 10.58 1.61
N LEU A 55 -7.20 10.18 1.24
CA LEU A 55 -7.49 9.71 -0.12
C LEU A 55 -7.26 10.82 -1.15
N ASP A 56 -7.74 12.04 -0.88
CA ASP A 56 -7.58 13.17 -1.78
C ASP A 56 -6.11 13.58 -1.92
N GLU A 57 -5.35 13.57 -0.82
CA GLU A 57 -3.91 13.79 -0.83
C GLU A 57 -3.17 12.73 -1.67
N TYR A 58 -3.50 11.45 -1.47
CA TYR A 58 -2.93 10.36 -2.27
C TYR A 58 -3.21 10.54 -3.77
N ASN A 59 -4.47 10.77 -4.14
CA ASN A 59 -4.87 10.94 -5.54
C ASN A 59 -4.14 12.10 -6.23
N LEU A 60 -3.96 13.22 -5.51
CA LEU A 60 -3.20 14.36 -5.99
C LEU A 60 -1.73 14.00 -6.25
N LEU A 61 -1.07 13.37 -5.27
CA LEU A 61 0.34 13.04 -5.37
C LEU A 61 0.60 11.90 -6.36
N GLU A 62 -0.33 10.95 -6.51
CA GLU A 62 -0.28 9.92 -7.55
C GLU A 62 -0.34 10.56 -8.95
N ALA A 63 -1.23 11.51 -9.18
CA ALA A 63 -1.31 12.23 -10.45
C ALA A 63 0.00 12.99 -10.75
N ILE A 64 0.56 13.68 -9.76
CA ILE A 64 1.85 14.40 -9.89
C ILE A 64 2.99 13.43 -10.22
N TYR A 65 3.03 12.25 -9.62
CA TYR A 65 4.04 11.24 -9.90
C TYR A 65 3.86 10.63 -11.30
N ASN A 66 2.62 10.35 -11.72
CA ASN A 66 2.32 9.79 -13.03
C ASN A 66 2.75 10.71 -14.20
N ASP A 67 2.83 12.03 -13.98
CA ASP A 67 3.35 12.99 -14.96
C ASP A 67 4.88 12.91 -15.12
N ASP A 68 5.61 12.41 -14.10
CA ASP A 68 7.07 12.34 -14.10
C ASP A 68 7.56 11.18 -13.22
N ILE A 69 7.43 9.97 -13.74
CA ILE A 69 7.67 8.71 -13.02
C ILE A 69 9.14 8.43 -12.70
N GLU A 70 10.07 9.15 -13.32
CA GLU A 70 11.50 9.04 -13.03
C GLU A 70 11.94 9.93 -11.84
N ASN A 71 11.04 10.78 -11.34
CA ASN A 71 11.32 11.68 -10.24
C ASN A 71 11.24 10.98 -8.89
N GLN A 72 12.38 10.80 -8.26
CA GLN A 72 12.50 10.09 -6.98
C GLN A 72 11.81 10.80 -5.81
N GLN A 73 11.73 12.16 -5.85
CA GLN A 73 11.02 12.90 -4.81
C GLN A 73 9.51 12.71 -4.94
N LYS A 74 8.96 12.79 -6.16
CA LYS A 74 7.54 12.52 -6.40
C LYS A 74 7.15 11.09 -6.03
N LEU A 75 8.03 10.11 -6.34
CA LEU A 75 7.83 8.73 -5.86
C LEU A 75 7.84 8.64 -4.34
N HIS A 76 8.74 9.36 -3.68
CA HIS A 76 8.75 9.41 -2.21
C HIS A 76 7.44 9.98 -1.66
N ASP A 77 6.97 11.08 -2.22
CA ASP A 77 5.78 11.80 -1.75
C ASP A 77 4.52 10.93 -1.89
N VAL A 78 4.32 10.27 -3.04
CA VAL A 78 3.17 9.37 -3.23
C VAL A 78 3.24 8.14 -2.31
N VAL A 79 4.44 7.61 -2.04
CA VAL A 79 4.64 6.52 -1.08
C VAL A 79 4.24 6.93 0.34
N GLN A 80 4.57 8.15 0.75
CA GLN A 80 4.17 8.65 2.06
C GLN A 80 2.66 8.87 2.15
N ALA A 81 2.02 9.34 1.09
CA ALA A 81 0.58 9.50 1.05
C ALA A 81 -0.17 8.16 1.08
N ASP A 82 0.31 7.16 0.33
CA ASP A 82 -0.22 5.79 0.38
C ASP A 82 -0.13 5.21 1.80
N PHE A 83 1.06 5.31 2.43
CA PHE A 83 1.24 4.90 3.82
C PHE A 83 0.27 5.64 4.76
N ALA A 84 0.11 6.95 4.60
CA ALA A 84 -0.77 7.77 5.45
C ALA A 84 -2.24 7.36 5.31
N PHE A 85 -2.71 7.03 4.11
CA PHE A 85 -4.06 6.51 3.88
C PHE A 85 -4.29 5.19 4.62
N HIS A 86 -3.39 4.22 4.47
CA HIS A 86 -3.51 2.93 5.15
C HIS A 86 -3.37 3.06 6.68
N TYR A 87 -2.47 3.95 7.14
CA TYR A 87 -2.34 4.23 8.58
C TYR A 87 -3.61 4.88 9.17
N GLU A 88 -4.32 5.73 8.42
CA GLU A 88 -5.59 6.28 8.88
C GLU A 88 -6.64 5.17 9.13
N ILE A 89 -6.68 4.13 8.29
CA ILE A 89 -7.53 2.96 8.54
C ILE A 89 -7.15 2.27 9.86
N ILE A 90 -5.84 2.16 10.16
CA ILE A 90 -5.38 1.63 11.45
C ILE A 90 -5.87 2.52 12.60
N CYS A 91 -5.80 3.85 12.45
CA CYS A 91 -6.27 4.81 13.46
C CYS A 91 -7.78 4.69 13.73
N MET A 92 -8.58 4.41 12.69
CA MET A 92 -10.03 4.19 12.80
C MET A 92 -10.41 2.97 13.65
N SER A 93 -9.47 2.07 13.92
CA SER A 93 -9.68 0.98 14.86
C SER A 93 -9.73 1.44 16.33
N HIS A 94 -9.26 2.66 16.61
CA HIS A 94 -9.07 3.22 17.96
C HIS A 94 -8.22 2.33 18.89
N ASN A 95 -7.48 1.37 18.33
CA ASN A 95 -6.61 0.47 19.07
C ASN A 95 -5.17 0.98 19.03
N LYS A 96 -4.72 1.57 20.16
CA LYS A 96 -3.37 2.14 20.25
C LYS A 96 -2.27 1.11 19.96
N LEU A 97 -2.46 -0.15 20.33
CA LEU A 97 -1.45 -1.18 20.09
C LEU A 97 -1.29 -1.47 18.59
N TYR A 98 -2.39 -1.49 17.83
CA TYR A 98 -2.33 -1.63 16.38
C TYR A 98 -1.59 -0.45 15.73
N MET A 99 -1.89 0.79 16.17
CA MET A 99 -1.17 1.99 15.71
C MET A 99 0.32 1.90 16.00
N ASP A 100 0.70 1.53 17.22
CA ASP A 100 2.10 1.43 17.63
C ASP A 100 2.84 0.34 16.84
N ILE A 101 2.24 -0.84 16.64
CA ILE A 101 2.84 -1.92 15.84
C ILE A 101 3.02 -1.48 14.39
N TYR A 102 1.99 -0.87 13.77
CA TYR A 102 2.07 -0.42 12.37
C TYR A 102 3.18 0.62 12.18
N MET A 103 3.31 1.57 13.11
CA MET A 103 4.39 2.56 13.10
C MET A 103 5.78 1.95 13.34
N MET A 104 5.90 0.92 14.18
CA MET A 104 7.19 0.23 14.38
C MET A 104 7.73 -0.41 13.11
N VAL A 105 6.85 -0.85 12.21
CA VAL A 105 7.21 -1.48 10.94
C VAL A 105 7.08 -0.53 9.73
N GLN A 106 6.84 0.76 9.97
CA GLN A 106 6.62 1.78 8.93
C GLN A 106 7.62 1.70 7.78
N GLN A 107 8.90 1.57 8.07
CA GLN A 107 9.93 1.57 7.02
C GLN A 107 9.81 0.34 6.10
N LEU A 108 9.43 -0.82 6.64
CA LEU A 108 9.20 -2.03 5.86
C LEU A 108 7.97 -1.86 4.96
N ILE A 109 6.89 -1.32 5.53
CA ILE A 109 5.65 -1.06 4.80
C ILE A 109 5.88 -0.02 3.68
N SER A 110 6.53 1.11 3.99
CA SER A 110 6.83 2.14 2.98
C SER A 110 7.75 1.63 1.86
N SER A 111 8.69 0.76 2.18
CA SER A 111 9.53 0.11 1.17
C SER A 111 8.70 -0.84 0.28
N HIS A 112 7.77 -1.58 0.86
CA HIS A 112 6.85 -2.45 0.10
C HIS A 112 5.92 -1.62 -0.81
N ILE A 113 5.31 -0.55 -0.28
CA ILE A 113 4.48 0.39 -1.06
C ILE A 113 5.28 0.96 -2.24
N ARG A 114 6.50 1.44 -1.97
CA ARG A 114 7.40 1.97 -3.01
C ARG A 114 7.61 0.95 -4.14
N HIS A 115 7.87 -0.30 -3.78
CA HIS A 115 8.05 -1.36 -4.76
C HIS A 115 6.79 -1.60 -5.59
N LEU A 116 5.61 -1.67 -4.97
CA LEU A 116 4.34 -1.88 -5.65
C LEU A 116 4.02 -0.73 -6.63
N ILE A 117 4.14 0.52 -6.17
CA ILE A 117 3.89 1.71 -7.01
C ILE A 117 4.85 1.73 -8.19
N TYR A 118 6.16 1.61 -7.93
CA TYR A 118 7.18 1.63 -8.96
C TYR A 118 6.93 0.55 -10.02
N THR A 119 6.75 -0.69 -9.60
CA THR A 119 6.54 -1.82 -10.51
C THR A 119 5.26 -1.66 -11.33
N ARG A 120 4.15 -1.26 -10.71
CA ARG A 120 2.88 -1.02 -11.38
C ARG A 120 3.01 0.03 -12.49
N VAL A 121 3.59 1.17 -12.17
CA VAL A 121 3.70 2.31 -13.08
C VAL A 121 4.62 1.97 -14.25
N HIS A 122 5.78 1.37 -14.00
CA HIS A 122 6.73 0.99 -15.06
C HIS A 122 6.19 -0.11 -15.98
N ARG A 123 5.45 -1.09 -15.44
CA ARG A 123 4.76 -2.09 -16.26
C ARG A 123 3.71 -1.47 -17.17
N ARG A 124 2.89 -0.54 -16.66
CA ARG A 124 1.89 0.18 -17.47
C ARG A 124 2.56 0.99 -18.57
N LYS A 125 3.64 1.72 -18.26
CA LYS A 125 4.43 2.46 -19.24
C LYS A 125 4.99 1.54 -20.33
N ALA A 126 5.59 0.42 -19.94
CA ALA A 126 6.15 -0.56 -20.88
C ALA A 126 5.07 -1.18 -21.79
N ALA A 127 3.86 -1.35 -21.29
CA ALA A 127 2.69 -1.83 -22.04
C ALA A 127 2.01 -0.74 -22.89
N GLY A 128 2.50 0.50 -22.87
CA GLY A 128 1.88 1.63 -23.60
C GLY A 128 0.52 2.05 -23.04
N LEU A 129 0.22 1.70 -21.78
CA LEU A 129 -1.03 2.04 -21.12
C LEU A 129 -0.93 3.42 -20.48
N SER A 130 -2.06 4.15 -20.44
CA SER A 130 -2.14 5.43 -19.74
C SER A 130 -1.86 5.25 -18.25
N LEU A 131 -1.08 6.17 -17.66
CA LEU A 131 -0.79 6.19 -16.24
C LEU A 131 -1.85 6.97 -15.45
N GLY A 132 -2.53 7.94 -16.09
CA GLY A 132 -3.46 8.87 -15.46
C GLY A 132 -4.93 8.46 -15.52
N SER A 133 -5.30 7.46 -16.29
CA SER A 133 -6.62 6.86 -16.20
C SER A 133 -6.50 5.52 -15.50
N MET A 134 -6.72 5.52 -14.23
CA MET A 134 -7.41 4.38 -13.67
C MET A 134 -8.76 4.37 -14.37
N ASP A 135 -8.87 3.62 -15.47
CA ASP A 135 -10.18 3.26 -15.94
C ASP A 135 -10.93 2.79 -14.71
N ALA A 136 -12.04 3.46 -14.41
CA ALA A 136 -12.82 3.34 -13.18
C ALA A 136 -13.34 1.92 -12.87
N ILE A 137 -12.74 0.92 -13.45
CA ILE A 137 -13.15 -0.50 -13.45
C ILE A 137 -12.10 -1.38 -12.74
N THR A 138 -10.93 -0.85 -12.37
CA THR A 138 -10.03 -1.67 -11.56
C THR A 138 -10.46 -1.59 -10.10
N GLU A 139 -11.02 -2.68 -9.62
CA GLU A 139 -11.39 -2.93 -8.22
C GLU A 139 -10.25 -2.65 -7.22
N ALA A 140 -9.03 -2.41 -7.71
CA ALA A 140 -7.81 -2.18 -6.97
C ALA A 140 -7.49 -0.69 -6.80
N SER A 141 -8.34 0.07 -6.11
CA SER A 141 -8.08 1.48 -5.83
C SER A 141 -8.30 1.83 -4.36
N HIS A 142 -7.59 2.85 -3.88
CA HIS A 142 -7.83 3.41 -2.56
C HIS A 142 -9.26 3.95 -2.45
N GLU A 143 -9.83 4.47 -3.55
CA GLU A 143 -11.24 4.87 -3.62
C GLU A 143 -12.17 3.68 -3.36
N ALA A 144 -11.90 2.50 -3.91
CA ALA A 144 -12.71 1.30 -3.67
C ALA A 144 -12.67 0.88 -2.20
N ILE A 145 -11.51 0.96 -1.53
CA ILE A 145 -11.42 0.70 -0.08
C ILE A 145 -12.24 1.73 0.69
N TYR A 146 -12.06 3.03 0.39
CA TYR A 146 -12.80 4.10 1.05
C TYR A 146 -14.31 3.91 0.91
N GLN A 147 -14.81 3.73 -0.30
CA GLN A 147 -16.24 3.55 -0.56
C GLN A 147 -16.81 2.30 0.15
N SER A 148 -16.04 1.22 0.19
CA SER A 148 -16.46 0.00 0.88
C SER A 148 -16.59 0.22 2.40
N ILE A 149 -15.67 0.99 3.01
CA ILE A 149 -15.76 1.35 4.44
C ILE A 149 -17.01 2.21 4.69
N ILE A 150 -17.24 3.24 3.86
CA ILE A 150 -18.39 4.16 4.01
C ILE A 150 -19.71 3.41 3.83
N ASN A 151 -19.78 2.47 2.91
CA ASN A 151 -20.98 1.69 2.63
C ASN A 151 -21.17 0.48 3.56
N GLY A 152 -20.18 0.19 4.42
CA GLY A 152 -20.24 -0.95 5.33
C GLY A 152 -20.06 -2.32 4.65
N ASP A 153 -19.44 -2.35 3.47
CA ASP A 153 -19.25 -3.56 2.66
C ASP A 153 -17.87 -4.19 2.94
N ALA A 154 -17.83 -5.09 3.91
CA ALA A 154 -16.60 -5.77 4.33
C ALA A 154 -16.00 -6.68 3.24
N GLU A 155 -16.82 -7.27 2.38
CA GLU A 155 -16.35 -8.13 1.30
C GLU A 155 -15.69 -7.30 0.18
N ALA A 156 -16.32 -6.22 -0.24
CA ALA A 156 -15.74 -5.30 -1.21
C ALA A 156 -14.46 -4.67 -0.67
N ALA A 157 -14.41 -4.28 0.62
CA ALA A 157 -13.21 -3.72 1.24
C ALA A 157 -12.05 -4.73 1.26
N ARG A 158 -12.34 -6.00 1.56
CA ARG A 158 -11.34 -7.07 1.51
C ARG A 158 -10.82 -7.27 0.09
N ASN A 159 -11.69 -7.37 -0.89
CA ASN A 159 -11.31 -7.58 -2.28
C ASN A 159 -10.45 -6.43 -2.81
N ALA A 160 -10.84 -5.18 -2.57
CA ALA A 160 -10.09 -4.00 -2.97
C ALA A 160 -8.69 -3.97 -2.34
N ARG A 161 -8.59 -4.27 -1.04
CA ARG A 161 -7.31 -4.31 -0.33
C ARG A 161 -6.39 -5.42 -0.85
N GLU A 162 -6.91 -6.65 -1.01
CA GLU A 162 -6.12 -7.78 -1.50
C GLU A 162 -5.55 -7.52 -2.89
N GLN A 163 -6.29 -6.83 -3.75
CA GLN A 163 -5.81 -6.42 -5.07
C GLN A 163 -4.72 -5.34 -4.99
N ILE A 164 -4.88 -4.32 -4.13
CA ILE A 164 -3.86 -3.29 -3.91
C ILE A 164 -2.56 -3.91 -3.38
N LEU A 165 -2.66 -4.85 -2.45
CA LEU A 165 -1.51 -5.54 -1.87
C LEU A 165 -0.87 -6.57 -2.82
N GLY A 166 -1.50 -6.85 -3.96
CA GLY A 166 -1.07 -7.91 -4.87
C GLY A 166 -1.29 -9.31 -4.31
N ILE A 167 -2.15 -9.45 -3.27
CA ILE A 167 -2.49 -10.73 -2.69
C ILE A 167 -3.49 -11.41 -3.62
N VAL A 168 -3.03 -12.46 -4.31
CA VAL A 168 -3.91 -13.29 -5.12
C VAL A 168 -4.58 -14.31 -4.20
N PRO A 169 -5.91 -14.52 -4.33
CA PRO A 169 -6.59 -15.62 -3.67
C PRO A 169 -5.83 -16.93 -3.91
N ALA A 170 -5.88 -17.85 -2.95
CA ALA A 170 -5.04 -19.06 -2.82
C ALA A 170 -4.92 -19.99 -4.06
N HIS A 171 -5.56 -19.66 -5.16
CA HIS A 171 -5.50 -20.39 -6.44
C HIS A 171 -4.48 -19.81 -7.44
N GLY A 172 -3.78 -18.71 -7.10
CA GLY A 172 -2.86 -18.02 -8.00
C GLY A 172 -1.43 -17.96 -7.45
N LEU A 173 -0.80 -19.10 -7.19
CA LEU A 173 0.64 -19.17 -6.94
C LEU A 173 1.49 -18.67 -8.13
N ASP A 174 0.88 -18.58 -9.32
CA ASP A 174 1.56 -18.22 -10.57
C ASP A 174 1.77 -16.71 -10.77
N TYR A 175 1.17 -15.86 -9.93
CA TYR A 175 1.33 -14.38 -10.05
C TYR A 175 2.72 -13.89 -9.68
N PHE A 176 3.54 -14.73 -9.04
CA PHE A 176 4.89 -14.38 -8.65
C PHE A 176 5.95 -14.63 -9.75
N GLU A 177 5.59 -15.27 -10.86
CA GLU A 177 6.54 -15.51 -11.97
C GLU A 177 6.89 -14.22 -12.73
N ASP A 178 6.03 -13.20 -12.71
CA ASP A 178 6.28 -11.89 -13.36
C ASP A 178 6.99 -10.86 -12.47
N TYR A 179 7.52 -11.30 -11.35
CA TYR A 179 8.21 -10.41 -10.42
C TYR A 179 9.57 -9.98 -10.99
N VAL A 180 9.70 -8.71 -11.33
CA VAL A 180 11.00 -8.13 -11.71
C VAL A 180 11.87 -8.02 -10.45
N ASP A 181 13.02 -8.72 -10.44
CA ASP A 181 13.98 -8.61 -9.34
C ASP A 181 14.44 -7.14 -9.22
N PRO A 182 14.42 -6.53 -8.02
CA PRO A 182 14.94 -5.18 -7.81
C PRO A 182 16.38 -4.98 -8.31
N LYS A 183 17.16 -6.05 -8.46
CA LYS A 183 18.51 -6.01 -9.04
C LYS A 183 18.52 -5.78 -10.55
N ASP A 184 17.39 -6.07 -11.23
CA ASP A 184 17.22 -5.81 -12.66
C ASP A 184 16.71 -4.39 -12.93
N ILE A 185 16.40 -3.65 -11.87
CA ILE A 185 16.02 -2.24 -11.92
C ILE A 185 17.31 -1.45 -11.71
N HIS A 186 18.00 -1.14 -12.79
CA HIS A 186 19.14 -0.21 -12.77
C HIS A 186 18.62 1.18 -12.39
N LEU A 187 18.89 1.58 -11.13
CA LEU A 187 18.69 2.93 -10.60
C LEU A 187 19.95 3.74 -10.80
#